data_9b8410e8b6932f23e4b4244e7ad2232f
#
_entry.id   9b8410e8b6932f23e4b4244e7ad2232f
#
_cell.length_a   1.000
_cell.length_b   1.000
_cell.length_c   1.000
_cell.angle_alpha   90.00
_cell.angle_beta   90.00
_cell.angle_gamma   90.00
#
_symmetry.space_group_name_H-M   'P 1'
#
loop_
_entity.id
_entity.type
_entity.pdbx_description
1 polymer ?
#
loop_
_entity_poly.entity_id
_entity_poly.type
_entity_poly.pdbx_seq_one_letter_code
_entity_poly.pdbx_strand_id
1 'polypeptide(L)'
;MQTVVLDTDDPPRLAEFYTALLGWQIESTEEDWITIGDGSGARMDFQLALNHKPPTWPDNAVPQQSHLDLDVDDLDKAGAYAESIGARRAASGDHAPDFIVFLDPSGHPFCLCS
;
A
#
# COMPACT_ATOMS: atom_id res chain seq x y z
N MET A 1 15.37 5.16 11.66
CA MET A 1 14.55 5.08 10.44
C MET A 1 13.56 6.22 10.44
N GLN A 2 13.44 6.90 9.32
CA GLN A 2 12.59 8.09 9.23
C GLN A 2 11.26 7.78 8.55
N THR A 3 11.28 6.98 7.50
CA THR A 3 10.09 6.74 6.69
C THR A 3 10.28 5.49 5.84
N VAL A 4 9.18 4.97 5.30
CA VAL A 4 9.19 3.96 4.25
C VAL A 4 8.85 4.66 2.94
N VAL A 5 9.61 4.40 1.89
CA VAL A 5 9.41 5.01 0.58
C VAL A 5 8.93 3.95 -0.40
N LEU A 6 7.82 4.19 -1.08
CA LEU A 6 7.31 3.33 -2.15
C LEU A 6 7.45 4.04 -3.48
N ASP A 7 7.98 3.31 -4.46
CA ASP A 7 8.07 3.81 -5.84
C ASP A 7 6.73 3.65 -6.54
N THR A 8 6.37 4.64 -7.35
CA THR A 8 5.12 4.62 -8.10
C THR A 8 5.24 5.51 -9.33
N ASP A 9 4.50 5.19 -10.38
CA ASP A 9 4.40 6.07 -11.54
C ASP A 9 3.35 7.18 -11.34
N ASP A 10 2.59 7.13 -10.24
CA ASP A 10 1.54 8.10 -9.92
C ASP A 10 1.50 8.38 -8.41
N PRO A 11 2.43 9.21 -7.89
CA PRO A 11 2.44 9.51 -6.45
C PRO A 11 1.13 10.07 -5.89
N PRO A 12 0.42 11.00 -6.55
CA PRO A 12 -0.85 11.47 -6.00
C PRO A 12 -1.89 10.36 -5.83
N ARG A 13 -1.98 9.46 -6.78
CA ARG A 13 -2.93 8.33 -6.72
C ARG A 13 -2.60 7.40 -5.55
N LEU A 14 -1.33 7.05 -5.39
CA LEU A 14 -0.92 6.14 -4.34
C LEU A 14 -1.03 6.78 -2.96
N ALA A 15 -0.67 8.06 -2.84
CA ALA A 15 -0.85 8.80 -1.59
C ALA A 15 -2.32 8.88 -1.19
N GLU A 16 -3.21 9.14 -2.14
CA GLU A 16 -4.66 9.17 -1.89
C GLU A 16 -5.15 7.81 -1.37
N PHE A 17 -4.69 6.72 -1.97
CA PHE A 17 -5.04 5.38 -1.53
C PHE A 17 -4.65 5.15 -0.08
N TYR A 18 -3.38 5.42 0.26
CA TYR A 18 -2.89 5.14 1.61
C TYR A 18 -3.42 6.10 2.67
N THR A 19 -3.70 7.37 2.33
CA THR A 19 -4.37 8.26 3.28
C THR A 19 -5.77 7.73 3.62
N ALA A 20 -6.49 7.22 2.63
CA ALA A 20 -7.80 6.63 2.87
C ALA A 20 -7.70 5.33 3.67
N LEU A 21 -6.76 4.45 3.29
CA LEU A 21 -6.62 3.15 3.95
C LEU A 21 -6.21 3.29 5.42
N LEU A 22 -5.23 4.16 5.70
CA LEU A 22 -4.64 4.30 7.03
C LEU A 22 -5.32 5.37 7.88
N GLY A 23 -6.14 6.24 7.28
CA GLY A 23 -6.69 7.40 7.99
C GLY A 23 -5.64 8.47 8.25
N TRP A 24 -4.57 8.49 7.46
CA TRP A 24 -3.48 9.46 7.60
C TRP A 24 -3.74 10.69 6.75
N GLN A 25 -2.84 11.68 6.84
CA GLN A 25 -2.97 12.95 6.15
C GLN A 25 -1.73 13.24 5.30
N ILE A 26 -1.92 13.98 4.21
CA ILE A 26 -0.81 14.47 3.41
C ILE A 26 -0.10 15.56 4.20
N GLU A 27 1.21 15.39 4.42
CA GLU A 27 2.05 16.34 5.13
C GLU A 27 2.82 17.26 4.20
N SER A 28 3.26 16.75 3.04
CA SER A 28 3.92 17.57 2.05
C SER A 28 3.71 17.01 0.66
N THR A 29 3.67 17.90 -0.33
CA THR A 29 3.51 17.52 -1.73
C THR A 29 4.54 18.28 -2.55
N GLU A 30 5.42 17.51 -3.21
CA GLU A 30 6.34 18.03 -4.21
C GLU A 30 6.01 17.39 -5.55
N GLU A 31 6.63 17.82 -6.62
CA GLU A 31 6.30 17.34 -7.96
C GLU A 31 6.49 15.83 -8.11
N ASP A 32 7.56 15.30 -7.51
CA ASP A 32 7.96 13.89 -7.65
C ASP A 32 7.99 13.14 -6.32
N TRP A 33 7.42 13.71 -5.25
CA TRP A 33 7.53 13.15 -3.91
C TRP A 33 6.39 13.65 -3.03
N ILE A 34 5.66 12.71 -2.43
CA ILE A 34 4.56 13.05 -1.50
C ILE A 34 4.81 12.31 -0.19
N THR A 35 4.64 13.04 0.92
CA THR A 35 4.75 12.49 2.27
C THR A 35 3.38 12.48 2.94
N ILE A 36 3.01 11.36 3.53
CA ILE A 36 1.84 11.25 4.39
C ILE A 36 2.28 10.84 5.80
N GLY A 37 1.45 11.13 6.78
CA GLY A 37 1.76 10.80 8.17
C GLY A 37 0.52 10.73 9.05
N ASP A 38 0.72 10.17 10.25
CA ASP A 38 -0.34 10.00 11.24
C ASP A 38 -0.44 11.15 12.25
N GLY A 39 0.44 12.14 12.09
CA GLY A 39 0.49 13.28 13.02
C GLY A 39 1.32 13.02 14.29
N SER A 40 1.83 11.83 14.49
CA SER A 40 2.60 11.49 15.69
C SER A 40 3.99 10.91 15.39
N GLY A 41 4.44 11.03 14.13
CA GLY A 41 5.80 10.64 13.74
C GLY A 41 5.88 9.49 12.77
N ALA A 42 4.84 8.68 12.61
CA ALA A 42 4.82 7.66 11.57
C ALA A 42 4.58 8.31 10.21
N ARG A 43 5.34 7.90 9.20
CA ARG A 43 5.28 8.47 7.86
C ARG A 43 5.47 7.43 6.79
N MET A 44 4.93 7.72 5.60
CA MET A 44 5.24 7.04 4.35
C MET A 44 5.46 8.08 3.26
N ASP A 45 6.38 7.79 2.37
CA ASP A 45 6.66 8.64 1.22
C ASP A 45 6.39 7.89 -0.07
N PHE A 46 5.99 8.62 -1.11
CA PHE A 46 5.74 8.08 -2.45
C PHE A 46 6.61 8.85 -3.43
N GLN A 47 7.52 8.14 -4.08
CA GLN A 47 8.49 8.72 -5.00
C GLN A 47 8.12 8.39 -6.44
N LEU A 48 8.13 9.40 -7.30
CA LEU A 48 7.88 9.19 -8.73
C LEU A 48 8.99 8.33 -9.33
N ALA A 49 8.57 7.22 -9.93
CA ALA A 49 9.45 6.32 -10.66
C ALA A 49 8.75 5.95 -11.97
N LEU A 50 9.09 6.68 -13.06
CA LEU A 50 8.38 6.53 -14.34
C LEU A 50 8.53 5.12 -14.92
N ASN A 51 9.60 4.42 -14.57
CA ASN A 51 9.84 3.06 -15.01
C ASN A 51 9.45 2.02 -13.96
N HIS A 52 8.56 2.39 -13.03
CA HIS A 52 8.12 1.47 -12.01
C HIS A 52 7.49 0.23 -12.62
N LYS A 53 7.95 -0.94 -12.19
CA LYS A 53 7.38 -2.23 -12.58
C LYS A 53 6.70 -2.81 -11.35
N PRO A 54 5.37 -3.01 -11.40
CA PRO A 54 4.69 -3.67 -10.29
C PRO A 54 5.29 -5.04 -10.04
N PRO A 55 5.50 -5.43 -8.78
CA PRO A 55 5.98 -6.77 -8.48
C PRO A 55 4.94 -7.81 -8.89
N THR A 56 5.40 -9.02 -9.19
CA THR A 56 4.52 -10.14 -9.42
C THR A 56 4.30 -10.87 -8.11
N TRP A 57 3.13 -11.48 -7.96
CA TRP A 57 2.79 -12.21 -6.75
C TRP A 57 1.88 -13.39 -7.12
N PRO A 58 2.17 -14.60 -6.61
CA PRO A 58 3.24 -14.95 -5.66
C PRO A 58 4.59 -15.29 -6.30
N ASP A 59 4.70 -15.31 -7.63
CA ASP A 59 5.98 -15.64 -8.26
C ASP A 59 6.98 -14.48 -8.12
N ASN A 60 8.24 -14.73 -8.47
CA ASN A 60 9.33 -13.78 -8.34
C ASN A 60 9.85 -13.28 -9.69
N ALA A 61 9.02 -13.30 -10.74
CA ALA A 61 9.43 -12.76 -12.04
C ALA A 61 9.78 -11.27 -11.92
N VAL A 62 8.98 -10.51 -11.17
CA VAL A 62 9.33 -9.17 -10.69
C VAL A 62 9.18 -9.22 -9.17
N PRO A 63 10.28 -9.30 -8.41
CA PRO A 63 10.21 -9.45 -6.96
C PRO A 63 9.50 -8.28 -6.29
N GLN A 64 8.84 -8.54 -5.17
CA GLN A 64 8.25 -7.46 -4.37
C GLN A 64 9.37 -6.55 -3.84
N GLN A 65 9.10 -5.25 -3.85
CA GLN A 65 10.06 -4.23 -3.41
C GLN A 65 9.83 -3.88 -1.94
N SER A 66 8.63 -4.11 -1.45
CA SER A 66 8.23 -3.86 -0.07
C SER A 66 6.99 -4.68 0.24
N HIS A 67 6.68 -4.78 1.53
CA HIS A 67 5.51 -5.51 2.00
C HIS A 67 5.10 -4.89 3.32
N LEU A 68 3.85 -4.48 3.43
CA LEU A 68 3.30 -3.93 4.66
C LEU A 68 2.33 -4.92 5.27
N ASP A 69 2.38 -5.08 6.59
CA ASP A 69 1.37 -5.81 7.35
C ASP A 69 0.60 -4.80 8.18
N LEU A 70 -0.72 -4.78 8.04
CA LEU A 70 -1.59 -3.85 8.74
C LEU A 70 -2.56 -4.64 9.63
N ASP A 71 -2.59 -4.30 10.91
CA ASP A 71 -3.53 -4.92 11.85
C ASP A 71 -4.91 -4.28 11.70
N VAL A 72 -5.93 -5.12 11.62
CA VAL A 72 -7.32 -4.67 11.53
C VAL A 72 -8.19 -5.50 12.48
N ASP A 73 -9.32 -4.92 12.89
CA ASP A 73 -10.24 -5.60 13.82
C ASP A 73 -11.13 -6.61 13.10
N ASP A 74 -11.53 -6.32 11.87
CA ASP A 74 -12.45 -7.14 11.10
C ASP A 74 -11.93 -7.27 9.67
N LEU A 75 -11.42 -8.46 9.33
CA LEU A 75 -10.84 -8.72 8.02
C LEU A 75 -11.82 -8.51 6.87
N ASP A 76 -13.05 -8.94 7.03
CA ASP A 76 -14.03 -8.84 5.95
C ASP A 76 -14.38 -7.38 5.65
N LYS A 77 -14.60 -6.58 6.70
CA LYS A 77 -14.90 -5.16 6.53
C LYS A 77 -13.70 -4.40 6.00
N ALA A 78 -12.52 -4.65 6.54
CA ALA A 78 -11.29 -3.97 6.09
C ALA A 78 -10.96 -4.34 4.65
N GLY A 79 -11.13 -5.61 4.29
CA GLY A 79 -10.91 -6.05 2.91
C GLY A 79 -11.86 -5.41 1.92
N ALA A 80 -13.15 -5.36 2.27
CA ALA A 80 -14.15 -4.70 1.42
C ALA A 80 -13.85 -3.21 1.25
N TYR A 81 -13.44 -2.54 2.33
CA TYR A 81 -13.06 -1.14 2.26
C TYR A 81 -11.83 -0.93 1.38
N ALA A 82 -10.79 -1.76 1.55
CA ALA A 82 -9.58 -1.67 0.74
C ALA A 82 -9.90 -1.81 -0.75
N GLU A 83 -10.76 -2.77 -1.10
CA GLU A 83 -11.17 -2.96 -2.49
C GLU A 83 -11.95 -1.75 -3.01
N SER A 84 -12.78 -1.13 -2.17
CA SER A 84 -13.58 0.04 -2.57
C SER A 84 -12.72 1.26 -2.90
N ILE A 85 -11.51 1.35 -2.36
CA ILE A 85 -10.60 2.48 -2.62
C ILE A 85 -9.48 2.15 -3.60
N GLY A 86 -9.49 0.96 -4.20
CA GLY A 86 -8.62 0.64 -5.32
C GLY A 86 -7.67 -0.53 -5.13
N ALA A 87 -7.69 -1.22 -4.00
CA ALA A 87 -6.88 -2.40 -3.81
C ALA A 87 -7.47 -3.59 -4.56
N ARG A 88 -6.62 -4.55 -4.92
CA ARG A 88 -7.04 -5.82 -5.51
C ARG A 88 -6.55 -6.96 -4.66
N ARG A 89 -7.37 -7.99 -4.48
CA ARG A 89 -6.92 -9.20 -3.82
C ARG A 89 -5.86 -9.87 -4.68
N ALA A 90 -4.81 -10.40 -4.04
CA ALA A 90 -3.81 -11.17 -4.75
C ALA A 90 -4.45 -12.43 -5.33
N ALA A 91 -4.05 -12.77 -6.55
CA ALA A 91 -4.49 -14.03 -7.16
C ALA A 91 -3.93 -15.20 -6.38
N SER A 92 -4.53 -16.37 -6.47
CA SER A 92 -4.01 -17.64 -5.96
C SER A 92 -4.07 -17.86 -4.45
N GLY A 93 -5.17 -17.53 -3.82
CA GLY A 93 -5.45 -18.11 -2.51
C GLY A 93 -4.45 -17.83 -1.39
N ASP A 94 -3.64 -16.80 -1.53
CA ASP A 94 -2.71 -16.40 -0.48
C ASP A 94 -3.50 -15.72 0.63
N HIS A 95 -4.25 -16.53 1.35
CA HIS A 95 -4.93 -16.04 2.53
C HIS A 95 -5.12 -17.20 3.52
N ALA A 96 -5.19 -16.83 4.77
CA ALA A 96 -5.48 -17.74 5.88
C ALA A 96 -6.60 -17.10 6.70
N PRO A 97 -7.14 -17.80 7.71
CA PRO A 97 -8.20 -17.22 8.53
C PRO A 97 -7.84 -15.89 9.19
N ASP A 98 -6.55 -15.62 9.36
CA ASP A 98 -6.05 -14.44 10.07
C ASP A 98 -5.34 -13.42 9.20
N PHE A 99 -5.25 -13.62 7.89
CA PHE A 99 -4.71 -12.58 7.00
C PHE A 99 -5.20 -12.73 5.56
N ILE A 100 -5.16 -11.61 4.82
CA ILE A 100 -5.47 -11.55 3.39
C ILE A 100 -4.42 -10.68 2.71
N VAL A 101 -3.90 -11.14 1.57
CA VAL A 101 -2.95 -10.37 0.76
C VAL A 101 -3.67 -9.55 -0.30
N PHE A 102 -3.32 -8.27 -0.38
CA PHE A 102 -3.83 -7.34 -1.38
C PHE A 102 -2.69 -6.70 -2.16
N LEU A 103 -3.01 -6.13 -3.30
CA LEU A 103 -2.11 -5.27 -4.07
C LEU A 103 -2.67 -3.86 -4.07
N ASP A 104 -1.81 -2.87 -3.83
CA ASP A 104 -2.21 -1.47 -3.90
C ASP A 104 -2.32 -0.99 -5.36
N PRO A 105 -2.75 0.25 -5.63
CA PRO A 105 -2.89 0.73 -7.01
C PRO A 105 -1.62 0.71 -7.85
N SER A 106 -0.45 0.68 -7.23
CA SER A 106 0.84 0.55 -7.93
C SER A 106 1.37 -0.87 -7.94
N GLY A 107 0.59 -1.82 -7.41
CA GLY A 107 0.93 -3.24 -7.41
C GLY A 107 1.78 -3.70 -6.23
N HIS A 108 2.12 -2.85 -5.27
CA HIS A 108 2.86 -3.29 -4.10
C HIS A 108 1.96 -4.15 -3.20
N PRO A 109 2.46 -5.29 -2.71
CA PRO A 109 1.67 -6.14 -1.83
C PRO A 109 1.58 -5.56 -0.41
N PHE A 110 0.43 -5.76 0.20
CA PHE A 110 0.25 -5.53 1.63
C PHE A 110 -0.73 -6.56 2.17
N CYS A 111 -0.61 -6.85 3.47
CA CYS A 111 -1.51 -7.79 4.14
C CYS A 111 -2.37 -7.05 5.14
N LEU A 112 -3.63 -7.46 5.22
CA LEU A 112 -4.49 -7.14 6.35
C LEU A 112 -4.49 -8.34 7.28
N CYS A 113 -4.22 -8.10 8.56
CA CYS A 113 -4.05 -9.13 9.57
C CYS A 113 -4.98 -8.89 10.75
N SER A 114 -5.47 -9.96 11.34
CA SER A 114 -6.26 -9.82 12.58
C SER A 114 -5.89 -10.85 13.62
#